data_d18f09584babc207b118c2309d51430c
#
_entry.id   d18f09584babc207b118c2309d51430c
#
_cell.length_a   1.000
_cell.length_b   1.000
_cell.length_c   1.000
_cell.angle_alpha   90.00
_cell.angle_beta   90.00
_cell.angle_gamma   90.00
#
_symmetry.space_group_name_H-M   'P 1'
#
loop_
_entity.id
_entity.type
_entity.pdbx_description
1 polymer ?
#
loop_
_entity_poly.entity_id
_entity_poly.type
_entity_poly.pdbx_seq_one_letter_code
_entity_poly.pdbx_strand_id
1 'polypeptide(L)'
;MSTHYKDYYGTHMPFGQFPKFGVLSSVKVLMTGTNIAGPFAASIMAELGAQVVQVESPNMPCQTRGNYGYSQDHRNTYSITLNTRTAKGKEVLEKLIAWADIWIESGRPGTYEKNGLSDEHMWKINRKLAIV
;
A
#
# COMPACT_ATOMS: atom_id res chain seq x y z
N MET A 1 -34.98 10.70 -3.56
CA MET A 1 -33.52 10.44 -3.45
C MET A 1 -33.11 9.72 -4.72
N SER A 2 -32.20 10.31 -5.51
CA SER A 2 -31.81 9.72 -6.79
C SER A 2 -31.10 8.40 -6.53
N THR A 3 -31.34 7.41 -7.39
CA THR A 3 -30.63 6.13 -7.44
C THR A 3 -29.10 6.31 -7.42
N HIS A 4 -28.59 7.39 -7.99
CA HIS A 4 -27.18 7.78 -8.02
C HIS A 4 -26.53 7.91 -6.63
N TYR A 5 -27.28 8.38 -5.63
CA TYR A 5 -26.73 8.51 -4.27
C TYR A 5 -26.60 7.15 -3.56
N LYS A 6 -27.53 6.23 -3.81
CA LYS A 6 -27.45 4.86 -3.28
C LYS A 6 -26.31 4.07 -3.90
N ASP A 7 -26.04 4.28 -5.19
CA ASP A 7 -24.96 3.59 -5.89
C ASP A 7 -23.58 4.09 -5.45
N TYR A 8 -23.48 5.36 -5.04
CA TYR A 8 -22.21 5.94 -4.57
C TYR A 8 -21.87 5.62 -3.10
N TYR A 9 -22.89 5.52 -2.22
CA TYR A 9 -22.70 5.41 -0.77
C TYR A 9 -23.36 4.19 -0.13
N GLY A 10 -24.15 3.44 -0.84
CA GLY A 10 -24.98 2.36 -0.30
C GLY A 10 -24.66 0.96 -0.78
N THR A 11 -23.80 0.82 -1.78
CA THR A 11 -23.32 -0.48 -2.24
C THR A 11 -21.83 -0.58 -1.97
N HIS A 12 -21.40 -1.67 -1.35
CA HIS A 12 -19.98 -2.02 -1.28
C HIS A 12 -19.48 -2.19 -2.72
N MET A 13 -18.81 -1.20 -3.26
CA MET A 13 -18.11 -1.40 -4.52
C MET A 13 -17.04 -2.46 -4.30
N PRO A 14 -17.05 -3.55 -5.06
CA PRO A 14 -16.01 -4.56 -4.96
C PRO A 14 -14.64 -3.91 -5.24
N PHE A 15 -13.62 -4.43 -4.57
CA PHE A 15 -12.24 -4.01 -4.78
C PHE A 15 -11.91 -3.98 -6.29
N GLY A 16 -11.40 -2.85 -6.77
CA GLY A 16 -11.04 -2.68 -8.18
C GLY A 16 -12.15 -2.15 -9.10
N GLN A 17 -13.37 -1.92 -8.61
CA GLN A 17 -14.47 -1.34 -9.40
C GLN A 17 -14.67 0.16 -9.20
N PHE A 18 -13.77 0.82 -8.46
CA PHE A 18 -13.81 2.27 -8.33
C PHE A 18 -13.59 2.94 -9.69
N PRO A 19 -14.33 4.01 -10.00
CA PRO A 19 -14.08 4.77 -11.20
C PRO A 19 -12.63 5.22 -11.24
N LYS A 20 -11.94 4.95 -12.34
CA LYS A 20 -10.58 5.45 -12.53
C LYS A 20 -10.63 6.97 -12.70
N PHE A 21 -9.90 7.68 -11.86
CA PHE A 21 -9.81 9.13 -11.88
C PHE A 21 -8.37 9.57 -11.58
N GLY A 22 -8.02 10.79 -11.99
CA GLY A 22 -6.71 11.37 -11.72
C GLY A 22 -5.58 10.83 -12.60
N VAL A 23 -4.47 11.53 -12.54
CA VAL A 23 -3.31 11.29 -13.41
C VAL A 23 -2.58 9.97 -13.10
N LEU A 24 -2.77 9.42 -11.89
CA LEU A 24 -2.17 8.16 -11.45
C LEU A 24 -3.15 6.97 -11.46
N SER A 25 -4.28 7.08 -12.16
CA SER A 25 -5.35 6.06 -12.15
C SER A 25 -4.95 4.66 -12.64
N SER A 26 -3.80 4.53 -13.30
CA SER A 26 -3.24 3.24 -13.74
C SER A 26 -2.09 2.75 -12.85
N VAL A 27 -1.64 3.54 -11.86
CA VAL A 27 -0.48 3.24 -11.02
C VAL A 27 -0.90 2.44 -9.80
N LYS A 28 -0.13 1.40 -9.50
CA LYS A 28 -0.30 0.52 -8.35
C LYS A 28 0.85 0.71 -7.39
N VAL A 29 0.54 1.06 -6.16
CA VAL A 29 1.54 1.38 -5.13
C VAL A 29 1.41 0.39 -3.97
N LEU A 30 2.51 -0.25 -3.64
CA LEU A 30 2.67 -0.99 -2.40
C LEU A 30 3.39 -0.09 -1.39
N MET A 31 2.87 0.06 -0.20
CA MET A 31 3.48 0.84 0.86
C MET A 31 3.67 -0.02 2.11
N THR A 32 4.90 -0.16 2.56
CA THR A 32 5.27 -0.91 3.77
C THR A 32 5.87 -0.03 4.86
N GLY A 33 5.85 1.28 4.63
CA GLY A 33 6.32 2.27 5.59
C GLY A 33 5.39 2.47 6.78
N THR A 34 5.91 3.08 7.81
CA THR A 34 5.18 3.44 9.02
C THR A 34 5.37 4.93 9.36
N ASN A 35 4.62 5.41 10.33
CA ASN A 35 4.63 6.80 10.79
C ASN A 35 4.08 7.77 9.74
N ILE A 36 4.90 8.68 9.19
CA ILE A 36 4.42 9.81 8.39
C ILE A 36 4.92 9.75 6.95
N ALA A 37 6.22 9.66 6.71
CA ALA A 37 6.81 9.91 5.40
C ALA A 37 6.26 9.00 4.28
N GLY A 38 6.37 7.69 4.44
CA GLY A 38 5.85 6.71 3.46
C GLY A 38 4.34 6.79 3.31
N PRO A 39 3.55 6.71 4.40
CA PRO A 39 2.10 6.82 4.34
C PRO A 39 1.61 8.12 3.70
N PHE A 40 2.19 9.27 4.04
CA PHE A 40 1.80 10.55 3.47
C PHE A 40 2.08 10.62 1.96
N ALA A 41 3.26 10.18 1.51
CA ALA A 41 3.57 10.09 0.08
C ALA A 41 2.56 9.18 -0.66
N ALA A 42 2.26 8.02 -0.08
CA ALA A 42 1.30 7.07 -0.63
C ALA A 42 -0.12 7.64 -0.67
N SER A 43 -0.55 8.39 0.35
CA SER A 43 -1.88 9.01 0.38
C SER A 43 -2.04 10.09 -0.68
N ILE A 44 -1.01 10.90 -0.94
CA ILE A 44 -1.02 11.86 -2.05
C ILE A 44 -1.18 11.14 -3.40
N MET A 45 -0.47 10.04 -3.61
CA MET A 45 -0.62 9.24 -4.82
C MET A 45 -2.03 8.65 -4.94
N ALA A 46 -2.62 8.20 -3.83
CA ALA A 46 -3.99 7.70 -3.78
C ALA A 46 -5.02 8.80 -4.11
N GLU A 47 -4.82 10.02 -3.64
CA GLU A 47 -5.65 11.19 -3.96
C GLU A 47 -5.55 11.58 -5.45
N LEU A 48 -4.42 11.29 -6.08
CA LEU A 48 -4.21 11.46 -7.53
C LEU A 48 -4.70 10.25 -8.35
N GLY A 49 -5.32 9.28 -7.72
CA GLY A 49 -5.98 8.15 -8.38
C GLY A 49 -5.21 6.84 -8.38
N ALA A 50 -4.02 6.76 -7.78
CA ALA A 50 -3.29 5.51 -7.67
C ALA A 50 -4.03 4.50 -6.77
N GLN A 51 -3.92 3.23 -7.10
CA GLN A 51 -4.37 2.15 -6.24
C GLN A 51 -3.27 1.82 -5.24
N VAL A 52 -3.48 2.20 -3.98
CA VAL A 52 -2.48 2.03 -2.92
C VAL A 52 -2.89 0.93 -1.96
N VAL A 53 -1.98 -0.02 -1.73
CA VAL A 53 -2.11 -1.05 -0.69
C VAL A 53 -1.04 -0.81 0.37
N GLN A 54 -1.48 -0.53 1.57
CA GLN A 54 -0.63 -0.43 2.75
C GLN A 54 -0.53 -1.78 3.46
N VAL A 55 0.69 -2.19 3.77
CA VAL A 55 0.98 -3.37 4.57
C VAL A 55 1.47 -2.96 5.95
N GLU A 56 0.77 -3.37 6.99
CA GLU A 56 1.18 -3.14 8.36
C GLU A 56 1.58 -4.45 9.05
N SER A 57 2.63 -4.38 9.88
CA SER A 57 3.02 -5.52 10.72
C SER A 57 2.03 -5.70 11.87
N PRO A 58 1.55 -6.93 12.16
CA PRO A 58 0.71 -7.17 13.33
C PRO A 58 1.43 -6.93 14.66
N ASN A 59 2.77 -7.03 14.66
CA ASN A 59 3.59 -6.87 15.86
C ASN A 59 4.05 -5.40 16.08
N MET A 60 3.97 -4.59 15.04
CA MET A 60 4.38 -3.18 15.09
C MET A 60 3.49 -2.39 14.12
N PRO A 61 2.25 -2.13 14.52
CA PRO A 61 1.35 -1.30 13.72
C PRO A 61 1.88 0.14 13.64
N CYS A 62 1.34 0.90 12.72
CA CYS A 62 1.71 2.30 12.58
C CYS A 62 1.51 3.05 13.90
N GLN A 63 2.56 3.73 14.38
CA GLN A 63 2.55 4.42 15.67
C GLN A 63 1.57 5.61 15.71
N THR A 64 1.16 6.12 14.56
CA THR A 64 0.17 7.19 14.46
C THR A 64 -1.27 6.70 14.58
N ARG A 65 -1.52 5.36 14.60
CA ARG A 65 -2.85 4.81 14.83
C ARG A 65 -3.45 5.33 16.14
N GLY A 66 -4.70 5.72 16.09
CA GLY A 66 -5.42 6.26 17.24
C GLY A 66 -5.21 7.74 17.50
N ASN A 67 -4.40 8.41 16.70
CA ASN A 67 -4.27 9.87 16.75
C ASN A 67 -4.62 10.54 15.43
N TYR A 68 -4.65 11.86 15.44
CA TYR A 68 -5.02 12.68 14.28
C TYR A 68 -4.12 12.44 13.05
N GLY A 69 -2.82 12.20 13.25
CA GLY A 69 -1.87 11.98 12.16
C GLY A 69 -2.24 10.78 11.28
N TYR A 70 -2.74 9.69 11.87
CA TYR A 70 -3.13 8.51 11.10
C TYR A 70 -4.19 8.81 10.05
N SER A 71 -5.24 9.54 10.41
CA SER A 71 -6.31 9.88 9.48
C SER A 71 -5.87 10.87 8.39
N GLN A 72 -4.80 11.62 8.62
CA GLN A 72 -4.20 12.49 7.61
C GLN A 72 -3.33 11.72 6.62
N ASP A 73 -2.53 10.78 7.11
CA ASP A 73 -1.47 10.17 6.33
C ASP A 73 -1.88 8.88 5.63
N HIS A 74 -3.10 8.37 5.89
CA HIS A 74 -3.57 7.07 5.38
C HIS A 74 -4.89 7.19 4.60
N ARG A 75 -5.16 8.38 4.05
CA ARG A 75 -6.39 8.60 3.29
C ARG A 75 -6.38 7.84 1.97
N ASN A 76 -7.57 7.36 1.60
CA ASN A 76 -7.84 6.74 0.31
C ASN A 76 -6.93 5.53 -0.02
N THR A 77 -6.41 4.85 1.00
CA THR A 77 -5.56 3.66 0.85
C THR A 77 -6.27 2.41 1.35
N TYR A 78 -5.96 1.26 0.75
CA TYR A 78 -6.34 -0.04 1.28
C TYR A 78 -5.30 -0.47 2.31
N SER A 79 -5.73 -1.09 3.42
CA SER A 79 -4.82 -1.56 4.46
C SER A 79 -4.98 -3.07 4.66
N ILE A 80 -3.84 -3.76 4.75
CA ILE A 80 -3.78 -5.17 5.13
C ILE A 80 -2.77 -5.36 6.26
N THR A 81 -3.02 -6.33 7.12
CA THR A 81 -2.06 -6.73 8.15
C THR A 81 -1.33 -7.98 7.69
N LEU A 82 0.01 -7.93 7.67
CA LEU A 82 0.84 -9.00 7.16
C LEU A 82 2.12 -9.18 7.98
N ASN A 83 2.35 -10.39 8.48
CA ASN A 83 3.62 -10.72 9.12
C ASN A 83 4.65 -11.19 8.08
N THR A 84 5.42 -10.27 7.54
CA THR A 84 6.45 -10.53 6.53
C THR A 84 7.64 -11.37 7.02
N ARG A 85 7.71 -11.69 8.32
CA ARG A 85 8.74 -12.59 8.89
C ARG A 85 8.40 -14.07 8.74
N THR A 86 7.14 -14.41 8.46
CA THR A 86 6.70 -15.77 8.22
C THR A 86 6.83 -16.16 6.74
N ALA A 87 7.00 -17.44 6.44
CA ALA A 87 7.06 -17.92 5.05
C ALA A 87 5.81 -17.54 4.24
N LYS A 88 4.61 -17.72 4.82
CA LYS A 88 3.35 -17.32 4.19
C LYS A 88 3.24 -15.81 3.99
N GLY A 89 3.72 -15.02 4.96
CA GLY A 89 3.74 -13.58 4.85
C GLY A 89 4.67 -13.07 3.75
N LYS A 90 5.83 -13.71 3.59
CA LYS A 90 6.74 -13.41 2.47
C LYS A 90 6.09 -13.74 1.12
N GLU A 91 5.48 -14.90 0.98
CA GLU A 91 4.77 -15.30 -0.24
C GLU A 91 3.69 -14.28 -0.63
N VAL A 92 2.92 -13.78 0.34
CA VAL A 92 1.91 -12.75 0.07
C VAL A 92 2.58 -11.42 -0.32
N LEU A 93 3.66 -11.02 0.36
CA LEU A 93 4.40 -9.81 0.00
C LEU A 93 4.97 -9.90 -1.43
N GLU A 94 5.53 -11.03 -1.82
CA GLU A 94 6.04 -11.25 -3.18
C GLU A 94 4.94 -11.14 -4.25
N LYS A 95 3.72 -11.60 -3.95
CA LYS A 95 2.55 -11.39 -4.83
C LYS A 95 2.18 -9.90 -4.95
N LEU A 96 2.29 -9.14 -3.85
CA LEU A 96 2.06 -7.70 -3.86
C LEU A 96 3.16 -6.96 -4.63
N ILE A 97 4.42 -7.37 -4.50
CA ILE A 97 5.54 -6.85 -5.30
C ILE A 97 5.32 -7.12 -6.81
N ALA A 98 4.88 -8.31 -7.16
CA ALA A 98 4.57 -8.65 -8.56
C ALA A 98 3.41 -7.80 -9.14
N TRP A 99 2.48 -7.38 -8.27
CA TRP A 99 1.34 -6.55 -8.64
C TRP A 99 1.67 -5.05 -8.74
N ALA A 100 2.63 -4.56 -7.94
CA ALA A 100 2.92 -3.14 -7.78
C ALA A 100 3.77 -2.57 -8.93
N ASP A 101 3.58 -1.30 -9.24
CA ASP A 101 4.48 -0.50 -10.09
C ASP A 101 5.52 0.22 -9.22
N ILE A 102 5.13 0.63 -8.02
CA ILE A 102 5.98 1.35 -7.05
C ILE A 102 5.90 0.66 -5.69
N TRP A 103 7.03 0.46 -5.05
CA TRP A 103 7.12 0.07 -3.66
C TRP A 103 7.74 1.19 -2.83
N ILE A 104 6.95 1.76 -1.92
CA ILE A 104 7.40 2.76 -0.95
C ILE A 104 7.71 2.01 0.35
N GLU A 105 8.98 2.06 0.75
CA GLU A 105 9.41 1.51 2.01
C GLU A 105 10.10 2.61 2.84
N SER A 106 9.94 2.60 4.14
CA SER A 106 10.60 3.52 5.07
C SER A 106 11.24 2.78 6.25
N GLY A 107 11.66 1.55 5.98
CA GLY A 107 12.39 0.73 6.93
C GLY A 107 13.81 1.25 7.15
N ARG A 108 14.43 0.78 8.24
CA ARG A 108 15.86 1.02 8.42
C ARG A 108 16.65 0.27 7.34
N PRO A 109 17.74 0.84 6.79
CA PRO A 109 18.58 0.16 5.82
C PRO A 109 18.93 -1.27 6.24
N GLY A 110 18.84 -2.21 5.32
CA GLY A 110 19.08 -3.62 5.55
C GLY A 110 17.95 -4.39 6.24
N THR A 111 16.82 -3.77 6.56
CA THR A 111 15.70 -4.46 7.22
C THR A 111 15.12 -5.56 6.34
N TYR A 112 14.88 -5.27 5.08
CA TYR A 112 14.31 -6.22 4.12
C TYR A 112 15.35 -7.26 3.67
N GLU A 113 16.58 -6.86 3.42
CA GLU A 113 17.69 -7.74 3.04
C GLU A 113 17.95 -8.85 4.08
N LYS A 114 17.97 -8.49 5.38
CA LYS A 114 18.11 -9.47 6.49
C LYS A 114 17.00 -10.51 6.53
N ASN A 115 15.84 -10.20 5.94
CA ASN A 115 14.72 -11.12 5.82
C ASN A 115 14.70 -11.86 4.47
N GLY A 116 15.74 -11.75 3.65
CA GLY A 116 15.83 -12.35 2.32
C GLY A 116 14.99 -11.65 1.26
N LEU A 117 14.70 -10.36 1.49
CA LEU A 117 13.87 -9.50 0.63
C LEU A 117 14.73 -8.33 0.15
N SER A 118 15.88 -8.63 -0.49
CA SER A 118 16.76 -7.59 -1.07
C SER A 118 16.13 -7.00 -2.34
N ASP A 119 16.61 -5.82 -2.74
CA ASP A 119 16.17 -5.14 -3.96
C ASP A 119 16.36 -6.04 -5.19
N GLU A 120 17.51 -6.76 -5.27
CA GLU A 120 17.76 -7.69 -6.37
C GLU A 120 16.75 -8.84 -6.39
N HIS A 121 16.31 -9.32 -5.22
CA HIS A 121 15.29 -10.35 -5.13
C HIS A 121 13.95 -9.78 -5.63
N MET A 122 13.58 -8.56 -5.23
CA MET A 122 12.36 -7.90 -5.66
C MET A 122 12.36 -7.66 -7.17
N TRP A 123 13.47 -7.22 -7.76
CA TRP A 123 13.60 -7.05 -9.20
C TRP A 123 13.64 -8.36 -10.00
N LYS A 124 13.96 -9.48 -9.39
CA LYS A 124 13.73 -10.80 -10.03
C LYS A 124 12.24 -11.13 -10.15
N ILE A 125 11.43 -10.68 -9.18
CA ILE A 125 9.96 -10.86 -9.19
C ILE A 125 9.32 -9.85 -10.15
N ASN A 126 9.72 -8.58 -10.08
CA ASN A 126 9.17 -7.50 -10.89
C ASN A 126 10.26 -6.54 -11.37
N ARG A 127 10.73 -6.76 -12.62
CA ARG A 127 11.81 -5.97 -13.23
C ARG A 127 11.48 -4.48 -13.43
N LYS A 128 10.20 -4.11 -13.40
CA LYS A 128 9.73 -2.74 -13.61
C LYS A 128 9.44 -2.00 -12.30
N LEU A 129 9.61 -2.67 -11.16
CA LEU A 129 9.32 -2.09 -9.86
C LEU A 129 10.24 -0.90 -9.57
N ALA A 130 9.64 0.25 -9.30
CA ALA A 130 10.35 1.38 -8.69
C ALA A 130 10.37 1.19 -7.16
N ILE A 131 11.53 1.19 -6.56
CA ILE A 131 11.72 1.10 -5.10
C ILE A 131 12.12 2.49 -4.60
N VAL A 132 11.41 3.00 -3.57
CA VAL A 132 11.58 4.36 -3.02
C VAL A 132 11.69 4.29 -1.50
#